data_2838609ebcbe254064682f8b6bf66baf
#
_entry.id   2838609ebcbe254064682f8b6bf66baf
#
_cell.length_a   1.000
_cell.length_b   1.000
_cell.length_c   1.000
_cell.angle_alpha   90.00
_cell.angle_beta   90.00
_cell.angle_gamma   90.00
#
_symmetry.space_group_name_H-M   'P 1'
#
loop_
_entity.id
_entity.type
_entity.pdbx_description
1 polymer ?
#
loop_
_entity_poly.entity_id
_entity_poly.type
_entity_poly.pdbx_seq_one_letter_code
_entity_poly.pdbx_strand_id
1 'polypeptide(L)'
;LFAGLSKVLLDREDAMPGTVLDHDFIDAYCDGFDEAVAGWRALDWKMIEKLSGLPRSVIEQCADDVIAARSVIVCWAMGLTQHRNAVATIREIMNFLLLRGNIGRPGAGPSPIRGHSNVQGDRTMGIWEKMPDSFLVALRDEFGFDPPREHGWDTVDSIRAMRDGKI
;
A
#
# COMPACT_ATOMS: atom_id res chain seq x y z
N LEU A 1 -0.24 -12.19 1.62
CA LEU A 1 1.10 -12.35 2.19
C LEU A 1 1.23 -11.57 3.50
N PHE A 2 1.20 -10.23 3.53
CA PHE A 2 1.48 -9.44 4.73
C PHE A 2 0.53 -9.74 5.89
N ALA A 3 -0.76 -9.91 5.65
CA ALA A 3 -1.70 -10.37 6.67
C ALA A 3 -1.34 -11.77 7.23
N GLY A 4 -0.77 -12.64 6.40
CA GLY A 4 -0.23 -13.93 6.84
C GLY A 4 1.02 -13.78 7.71
N LEU A 5 1.91 -12.86 7.36
CA LEU A 5 3.08 -12.53 8.19
C LEU A 5 2.63 -11.97 9.55
N SER A 6 1.68 -11.01 9.56
CA SER A 6 1.11 -10.46 10.81
C SER A 6 0.49 -11.55 11.69
N LYS A 7 -0.24 -12.51 11.08
CA LYS A 7 -0.78 -13.67 11.80
C LYS A 7 0.31 -14.51 12.45
N VAL A 8 1.42 -14.79 11.75
CA VAL A 8 2.55 -15.53 12.32
C VAL A 8 3.22 -14.75 13.47
N LEU A 9 3.41 -13.43 13.31
CA LEU A 9 3.96 -12.60 14.39
C LEU A 9 3.10 -12.73 15.67
N LEU A 10 1.77 -12.71 15.54
CA LEU A 10 0.85 -12.91 16.66
C LEU A 10 0.97 -14.32 17.27
N ASP A 11 1.05 -15.36 16.43
CA ASP A 11 1.22 -16.74 16.91
C ASP A 11 2.56 -16.91 17.68
N ARG A 12 3.63 -16.23 17.25
CA ARG A 12 4.94 -16.23 17.93
C ARG A 12 4.91 -15.40 19.22
N GLU A 13 4.21 -14.26 19.23
CA GLU A 13 4.00 -13.45 20.43
C GLU A 13 3.21 -14.21 21.49
N ASP A 14 2.16 -14.95 21.11
CA ASP A 14 1.41 -15.79 22.04
C ASP A 14 2.28 -16.90 22.67
N ALA A 15 3.23 -17.45 21.91
CA ALA A 15 4.18 -18.46 22.40
C ALA A 15 5.27 -17.87 23.31
N MET A 16 5.68 -16.63 23.06
CA MET A 16 6.73 -15.92 23.79
C MET A 16 6.32 -14.45 24.03
N PRO A 17 5.42 -14.19 24.97
CA PRO A 17 4.87 -12.85 25.19
C PRO A 17 5.93 -11.78 25.46
N GLY A 18 5.79 -10.63 24.82
CA GLY A 18 6.69 -9.48 24.97
C GLY A 18 8.02 -9.60 24.23
N THR A 19 8.17 -10.58 23.34
CA THR A 19 9.45 -10.77 22.61
C THR A 19 9.36 -10.50 21.11
N VAL A 20 8.16 -10.46 20.57
CA VAL A 20 7.93 -10.32 19.11
C VAL A 20 7.36 -8.97 18.75
N LEU A 21 6.32 -8.53 19.45
CA LEU A 21 5.67 -7.24 19.20
C LEU A 21 6.32 -6.12 20.02
N ASP A 22 6.26 -4.92 19.49
CA ASP A 22 6.69 -3.69 20.20
C ASP A 22 5.47 -3.03 20.86
N HIS A 23 5.06 -3.57 22.02
CA HIS A 23 3.87 -3.11 22.73
C HIS A 23 3.96 -1.64 23.13
N ASP A 24 5.13 -1.17 23.57
CA ASP A 24 5.31 0.24 23.93
C ASP A 24 5.06 1.17 22.74
N PHE A 25 5.53 0.77 21.57
CA PHE A 25 5.26 1.51 20.33
C PHE A 25 3.79 1.44 19.92
N ILE A 26 3.19 0.26 20.00
CA ILE A 26 1.76 0.05 19.65
C ILE A 26 0.88 0.91 20.55
N ASP A 27 1.09 0.86 21.85
CA ASP A 27 0.29 1.62 22.83
C ASP A 27 0.44 3.13 22.67
N ALA A 28 1.63 3.60 22.28
CA ALA A 28 1.91 5.03 22.14
C ALA A 28 1.44 5.62 20.79
N TYR A 29 1.42 4.82 19.70
CA TYR A 29 1.30 5.36 18.34
C TYR A 29 0.28 4.66 17.44
N CYS A 30 -0.42 3.63 17.91
CA CYS A 30 -1.36 2.88 17.08
C CYS A 30 -2.77 2.92 17.67
N ASP A 31 -3.76 3.05 16.79
CA ASP A 31 -5.18 2.89 17.11
C ASP A 31 -5.73 1.62 16.45
N GLY A 32 -6.76 1.01 17.06
CA GLY A 32 -7.47 -0.14 16.49
C GLY A 32 -6.68 -1.45 16.49
N PHE A 33 -5.69 -1.61 17.37
CA PHE A 33 -4.86 -2.81 17.43
C PHE A 33 -5.68 -4.08 17.66
N ASP A 34 -6.60 -4.08 18.63
CA ASP A 34 -7.42 -5.26 18.95
C ASP A 34 -8.31 -5.69 17.78
N GLU A 35 -8.86 -4.73 17.03
CA GLU A 35 -9.66 -5.00 15.84
C GLU A 35 -8.80 -5.63 14.74
N ALA A 36 -7.60 -5.11 14.50
CA ALA A 36 -6.66 -5.65 13.54
C ALA A 36 -6.22 -7.08 13.91
N VAL A 37 -5.90 -7.31 15.18
CA VAL A 37 -5.56 -8.64 15.73
C VAL A 37 -6.68 -9.64 15.50
N ALA A 38 -7.92 -9.27 15.82
CA ALA A 38 -9.08 -10.13 15.59
C ALA A 38 -9.23 -10.49 14.11
N GLY A 39 -9.02 -9.51 13.22
CA GLY A 39 -9.03 -9.70 11.77
C GLY A 39 -7.98 -10.70 11.30
N TRP A 40 -6.72 -10.54 11.69
CA TRP A 40 -5.64 -11.46 11.29
C TRP A 40 -5.81 -12.87 11.88
N ARG A 41 -6.25 -13.00 13.12
CA ARG A 41 -6.52 -14.30 13.74
C ARG A 41 -7.62 -15.06 13.02
N ALA A 42 -8.65 -14.38 12.52
CA ALA A 42 -9.76 -14.97 11.79
C ALA A 42 -9.38 -15.48 10.38
N LEU A 43 -8.23 -15.08 9.82
CA LEU A 43 -7.82 -15.51 8.49
C LEU A 43 -7.53 -17.01 8.41
N ASP A 44 -8.12 -17.67 7.42
CA ASP A 44 -7.84 -19.08 7.12
C ASP A 44 -6.53 -19.24 6.33
N TRP A 45 -5.69 -20.19 6.75
CA TRP A 45 -4.41 -20.46 6.09
C TRP A 45 -4.56 -20.91 4.64
N LYS A 46 -5.57 -21.70 4.31
CA LYS A 46 -5.81 -22.12 2.92
C LYS A 46 -6.10 -20.93 2.01
N MET A 47 -6.81 -19.94 2.55
CA MET A 47 -7.07 -18.69 1.82
C MET A 47 -5.79 -17.87 1.65
N ILE A 48 -4.97 -17.75 2.69
CA ILE A 48 -3.69 -17.03 2.62
C ILE A 48 -2.78 -17.67 1.56
N GLU A 49 -2.59 -18.99 1.60
CA GLU A 49 -1.76 -19.70 0.63
C GLU A 49 -2.29 -19.56 -0.80
N LYS A 50 -3.60 -19.73 -0.99
CA LYS A 50 -4.24 -19.57 -2.30
C LYS A 50 -4.05 -18.18 -2.89
N LEU A 51 -4.23 -17.13 -2.10
CA LEU A 51 -4.17 -15.74 -2.58
C LEU A 51 -2.74 -15.21 -2.69
N SER A 52 -1.82 -15.68 -1.85
CA SER A 52 -0.40 -15.28 -1.92
C SER A 52 0.40 -16.09 -2.92
N GLY A 53 -0.05 -17.31 -3.25
CA GLY A 53 0.70 -18.27 -4.05
C GLY A 53 1.91 -18.88 -3.32
N LEU A 54 2.01 -18.68 -2.00
CA LEU A 54 3.10 -19.16 -1.17
C LEU A 54 2.60 -20.18 -0.15
N PRO A 55 3.32 -21.29 0.08
CA PRO A 55 2.97 -22.23 1.13
C PRO A 55 3.20 -21.60 2.51
N ARG A 56 2.42 -22.03 3.49
CA ARG A 56 2.49 -21.56 4.87
C ARG A 56 3.91 -21.58 5.44
N SER A 57 4.67 -22.64 5.19
CA SER A 57 6.06 -22.77 5.66
C SER A 57 6.99 -21.66 5.20
N VAL A 58 6.82 -21.16 3.98
CA VAL A 58 7.61 -20.02 3.45
C VAL A 58 7.23 -18.72 4.14
N ILE A 59 5.94 -18.53 4.42
CA ILE A 59 5.46 -17.35 5.14
C ILE A 59 5.96 -17.36 6.59
N GLU A 60 5.94 -18.52 7.25
CA GLU A 60 6.47 -18.71 8.60
C GLU A 60 7.98 -18.46 8.65
N GLN A 61 8.74 -19.00 7.71
CA GLN A 61 10.19 -18.75 7.64
C GLN A 61 10.48 -17.24 7.45
N CYS A 62 9.76 -16.57 6.57
CA CYS A 62 9.92 -15.13 6.37
C CYS A 62 9.59 -14.33 7.64
N ALA A 63 8.57 -14.74 8.39
CA ALA A 63 8.23 -14.11 9.67
C ALA A 63 9.31 -14.34 10.72
N ASP A 64 9.88 -15.54 10.79
CA ASP A 64 10.98 -15.86 11.71
C ASP A 64 12.25 -15.05 11.36
N ASP A 65 12.55 -14.84 10.07
CA ASP A 65 13.64 -13.95 9.62
C ASP A 65 13.40 -12.48 10.05
N VAL A 66 12.15 -12.03 9.93
CA VAL A 66 11.72 -10.69 10.40
C VAL A 66 11.86 -10.56 11.92
N ILE A 67 11.51 -11.60 12.68
CA ILE A 67 11.67 -11.61 14.15
C ILE A 67 13.14 -11.52 14.54
N ALA A 68 13.99 -12.25 13.85
CA ALA A 68 15.43 -12.22 14.09
C ALA A 68 16.09 -10.90 13.69
N ALA A 69 15.49 -10.13 12.78
CA ALA A 69 16.03 -8.87 12.31
C ALA A 69 15.84 -7.75 13.35
N ARG A 70 16.86 -6.91 13.51
CA ARG A 70 16.79 -5.70 14.35
C ARG A 70 15.86 -4.64 13.78
N SER A 71 15.80 -4.52 12.46
CA SER A 71 14.98 -3.53 11.75
C SER A 71 14.59 -4.05 10.37
N VAL A 72 13.45 -3.60 9.87
CA VAL A 72 12.91 -4.03 8.59
C VAL A 72 12.53 -2.82 7.75
N ILE A 73 12.96 -2.82 6.49
CA ILE A 73 12.47 -1.90 5.46
C ILE A 73 11.67 -2.71 4.45
N VAL A 74 10.42 -2.32 4.21
CA VAL A 74 9.62 -2.91 3.14
C VAL A 74 9.66 -2.01 1.91
N CYS A 75 10.24 -2.53 0.84
CA CYS A 75 10.33 -1.84 -0.44
C CYS A 75 9.25 -2.35 -1.41
N TRP A 76 8.62 -1.44 -2.13
CA TRP A 76 7.69 -1.81 -3.21
C TRP A 76 7.73 -0.80 -4.36
N ALA A 77 7.25 -1.22 -5.51
CA ALA A 77 7.11 -0.39 -6.69
C ALA A 77 5.74 -0.62 -7.34
N MET A 78 5.62 -0.33 -8.64
CA MET A 78 4.36 -0.43 -9.38
C MET A 78 3.77 -1.85 -9.42
N GLY A 79 4.57 -2.89 -9.20
CA GLY A 79 4.08 -4.25 -9.05
C GLY A 79 3.03 -4.43 -7.96
N LEU A 80 3.04 -3.60 -6.91
CA LEU A 80 2.00 -3.55 -5.88
C LEU A 80 0.96 -2.45 -6.13
N THR A 81 1.41 -1.25 -6.53
CA THR A 81 0.52 -0.09 -6.64
C THR A 81 -0.45 -0.15 -7.81
N GLN A 82 -0.17 -0.96 -8.83
CA GLN A 82 -1.05 -1.16 -9.98
C GLN A 82 -2.08 -2.30 -9.81
N HIS A 83 -2.10 -2.95 -8.67
CA HIS A 83 -3.12 -3.95 -8.37
C HIS A 83 -4.46 -3.31 -8.00
N ARG A 84 -5.56 -4.01 -8.30
CA ARG A 84 -6.91 -3.58 -7.90
C ARG A 84 -7.03 -3.30 -6.40
N ASN A 85 -6.33 -4.09 -5.58
CA ASN A 85 -6.36 -3.99 -4.12
C ASN A 85 -5.10 -3.29 -3.55
N ALA A 86 -4.43 -2.45 -4.35
CA ALA A 86 -3.16 -1.82 -3.99
C ALA A 86 -3.20 -1.09 -2.64
N VAL A 87 -4.23 -0.27 -2.42
CA VAL A 87 -4.38 0.50 -1.17
C VAL A 87 -4.49 -0.41 0.04
N ALA A 88 -5.33 -1.46 -0.04
CA ALA A 88 -5.47 -2.44 1.03
C ALA A 88 -4.16 -3.19 1.30
N THR A 89 -3.43 -3.59 0.24
CA THR A 89 -2.13 -4.25 0.37
C THR A 89 -1.10 -3.35 1.05
N ILE A 90 -1.04 -2.06 0.69
CA ILE A 90 -0.11 -1.11 1.31
C ILE A 90 -0.48 -0.85 2.78
N ARG A 91 -1.76 -0.79 3.11
CA ARG A 91 -2.21 -0.70 4.51
C ARG A 91 -1.74 -1.92 5.32
N GLU A 92 -1.84 -3.13 4.78
CA GLU A 92 -1.31 -4.33 5.43
C GLU A 92 0.22 -4.28 5.60
N ILE A 93 0.96 -3.71 4.67
CA ILE A 93 2.41 -3.47 4.82
C ILE A 93 2.68 -2.51 5.97
N MET A 94 1.92 -1.42 6.05
CA MET A 94 2.08 -0.44 7.14
C MET A 94 1.75 -1.07 8.49
N ASN A 95 0.63 -1.77 8.60
CA ASN A 95 0.24 -2.48 9.81
C ASN A 95 1.32 -3.49 10.25
N PHE A 96 1.85 -4.28 9.33
CA PHE A 96 2.96 -5.21 9.59
C PHE A 96 4.20 -4.50 10.16
N LEU A 97 4.58 -3.34 9.60
CA LEU A 97 5.71 -2.55 10.10
C LEU A 97 5.45 -1.97 11.49
N LEU A 98 4.21 -1.54 11.76
CA LEU A 98 3.79 -0.99 13.07
C LEU A 98 3.89 -2.03 14.18
N LEU A 99 3.58 -3.30 13.93
CA LEU A 99 3.60 -4.36 14.95
C LEU A 99 4.96 -4.49 15.67
N ARG A 100 6.05 -4.13 15.03
CA ARG A 100 7.40 -4.19 15.58
C ARG A 100 8.11 -2.83 15.65
N GLY A 101 7.35 -1.75 15.68
CA GLY A 101 7.89 -0.39 15.75
C GLY A 101 8.87 -0.07 14.61
N ASN A 102 8.69 -0.66 13.41
CA ASN A 102 9.56 -0.44 12.26
C ASN A 102 9.20 0.83 11.47
N ILE A 103 8.83 1.88 12.17
CA ILE A 103 8.53 3.21 11.61
C ILE A 103 9.18 4.29 12.49
N GLY A 104 9.72 5.33 11.87
CA GLY A 104 10.25 6.49 12.59
C GLY A 104 11.64 6.28 13.21
N ARG A 105 12.33 5.19 12.89
CA ARG A 105 13.70 4.93 13.37
C ARG A 105 14.66 4.64 12.21
N PRO A 106 15.97 4.92 12.36
CA PRO A 106 16.97 4.66 11.32
C PRO A 106 17.02 3.18 10.91
N GLY A 107 17.04 2.93 9.61
CA GLY A 107 17.11 1.59 9.03
C GLY A 107 15.81 0.79 9.09
N ALA A 108 14.68 1.43 9.34
CA ALA A 108 13.35 0.79 9.32
C ALA A 108 12.33 1.67 8.60
N GLY A 109 11.29 1.06 8.06
CA GLY A 109 10.14 1.76 7.53
C GLY A 109 9.69 1.37 6.13
N PRO A 110 8.69 2.07 5.59
CA PRO A 110 8.22 1.91 4.23
C PRO A 110 9.16 2.61 3.25
N SER A 111 9.46 1.97 2.12
CA SER A 111 10.29 2.53 1.05
C SER A 111 9.64 2.32 -0.32
N PRO A 112 8.74 3.21 -0.75
CA PRO A 112 8.21 3.16 -2.10
C PRO A 112 9.32 3.49 -3.11
N ILE A 113 9.65 2.54 -3.96
CA ILE A 113 10.65 2.71 -5.01
C ILE A 113 9.98 3.35 -6.22
N ARG A 114 10.31 4.61 -6.47
CA ARG A 114 9.69 5.40 -7.51
C ARG A 114 10.25 5.06 -8.88
N GLY A 115 9.36 4.91 -9.88
CA GLY A 115 9.73 4.90 -11.29
C GLY A 115 9.77 6.33 -11.83
N HIS A 116 8.61 6.98 -11.89
CA HIS A 116 8.49 8.40 -12.23
C HIS A 116 8.72 9.25 -10.98
N SER A 117 9.54 10.28 -11.11
CA SER A 117 10.07 11.05 -9.96
C SER A 117 8.99 11.76 -9.16
N ASN A 118 7.97 12.34 -9.83
CA ASN A 118 7.04 13.25 -9.16
C ASN A 118 5.61 13.20 -9.69
N VAL A 119 5.03 12.01 -9.83
CA VAL A 119 3.61 11.87 -10.24
C VAL A 119 2.66 12.59 -9.27
N GLN A 120 3.01 12.65 -7.99
CA GLN A 120 2.21 13.40 -7.01
C GLN A 120 2.23 14.90 -7.29
N GLY A 121 3.38 15.45 -7.65
CA GLY A 121 3.50 16.84 -8.06
C GLY A 121 2.73 17.15 -9.35
N ASP A 122 2.79 16.25 -10.33
CA ASP A 122 2.00 16.36 -11.56
C ASP A 122 0.51 16.50 -11.21
N ARG A 123 -0.01 15.64 -10.33
CA ARG A 123 -1.40 15.72 -9.87
C ARG A 123 -1.72 17.04 -9.15
N THR A 124 -0.82 17.51 -8.31
CA THR A 124 -0.96 18.80 -7.60
C THR A 124 -1.00 19.96 -8.60
N MET A 125 -0.22 19.89 -9.65
CA MET A 125 -0.18 20.91 -10.72
C MET A 125 -1.31 20.76 -11.75
N GLY A 126 -2.25 19.84 -11.54
CA GLY A 126 -3.40 19.65 -12.41
C GLY A 126 -3.13 18.84 -13.68
N ILE A 127 -2.02 18.12 -13.76
CA ILE A 127 -1.74 17.21 -14.88
C ILE A 127 -2.50 15.89 -14.63
N TRP A 128 -3.71 15.83 -15.15
CA TRP A 128 -4.65 14.72 -14.99
C TRP A 128 -5.22 14.30 -16.34
N GLU A 129 -5.56 13.03 -16.48
CA GLU A 129 -6.27 12.52 -17.65
C GLU A 129 -7.67 13.10 -17.79
N LYS A 130 -8.32 13.39 -16.67
CA LYS A 130 -9.65 14.00 -16.59
C LYS A 130 -9.65 15.02 -15.46
N MET A 131 -9.46 16.28 -15.78
CA MET A 131 -9.48 17.34 -14.77
C MET A 131 -10.86 17.52 -14.18
N PRO A 132 -10.99 17.71 -12.86
CA PRO A 132 -12.27 18.07 -12.25
C PRO A 132 -12.73 19.45 -12.68
N ASP A 133 -14.05 19.62 -12.86
CA ASP A 133 -14.66 20.90 -13.27
C ASP A 133 -14.27 22.06 -12.34
N SER A 134 -14.16 21.81 -11.04
CA SER A 134 -13.73 22.83 -10.06
C SER A 134 -12.35 23.41 -10.37
N PHE A 135 -11.42 22.58 -10.87
CA PHE A 135 -10.10 23.05 -11.27
C PHE A 135 -10.16 23.87 -12.56
N LEU A 136 -10.96 23.45 -13.55
CA LEU A 136 -11.15 24.18 -14.81
C LEU A 136 -11.80 25.54 -14.56
N VAL A 137 -12.76 25.61 -13.64
CA VAL A 137 -13.38 26.88 -13.20
C VAL A 137 -12.35 27.79 -12.56
N ALA A 138 -11.52 27.28 -11.65
CA ALA A 138 -10.47 28.06 -11.00
C ALA A 138 -9.45 28.60 -12.00
N LEU A 139 -9.04 27.82 -13.00
CA LEU A 139 -8.15 28.26 -14.09
C LEU A 139 -8.79 29.39 -14.91
N ARG A 140 -10.07 29.27 -15.25
CA ARG A 140 -10.80 30.32 -15.99
C ARG A 140 -10.84 31.61 -15.19
N ASP A 141 -11.19 31.51 -13.91
CA ASP A 141 -11.41 32.69 -13.07
C ASP A 141 -10.09 33.41 -12.75
N GLU A 142 -8.98 32.65 -12.61
CA GLU A 142 -7.66 33.22 -12.32
C GLU A 142 -6.97 33.76 -13.56
N PHE A 143 -7.02 33.07 -14.69
CA PHE A 143 -6.22 33.40 -15.88
C PHE A 143 -7.03 34.03 -17.03
N GLY A 144 -8.36 34.11 -16.90
CA GLY A 144 -9.22 34.80 -17.88
C GLY A 144 -9.37 34.07 -19.22
N PHE A 145 -9.17 32.78 -19.29
CA PHE A 145 -9.45 31.95 -20.47
C PHE A 145 -10.38 30.79 -20.11
N ASP A 146 -11.17 30.31 -21.05
CA ASP A 146 -12.04 29.14 -20.82
C ASP A 146 -11.32 27.86 -21.25
N PRO A 147 -10.88 27.01 -20.29
CA PRO A 147 -10.20 25.77 -20.61
C PRO A 147 -11.14 24.78 -21.32
N PRO A 148 -10.65 23.91 -22.22
CA PRO A 148 -11.47 22.90 -22.86
C PRO A 148 -12.11 21.98 -21.82
N ARG A 149 -13.42 21.75 -21.96
CA ARG A 149 -14.21 20.90 -21.08
C ARG A 149 -14.24 19.45 -21.54
N GLU A 150 -14.02 19.23 -22.81
CA GLU A 150 -13.96 17.90 -23.37
C GLU A 150 -12.60 17.28 -23.10
N HIS A 151 -12.63 16.06 -22.60
CA HIS A 151 -11.42 15.28 -22.39
C HIS A 151 -10.90 14.76 -23.73
N GLY A 152 -9.58 14.82 -23.92
CA GLY A 152 -8.92 14.07 -24.97
C GLY A 152 -8.97 12.56 -24.71
N TRP A 153 -8.34 11.79 -25.55
CA TRP A 153 -8.22 10.36 -25.38
C TRP A 153 -7.01 10.00 -24.52
N ASP A 154 -7.24 9.25 -23.43
CA ASP A 154 -6.16 8.61 -22.69
C ASP A 154 -5.59 7.41 -23.48
N THR A 155 -4.59 6.71 -22.94
CA THR A 155 -3.94 5.60 -23.62
C THR A 155 -4.95 4.50 -24.02
N VAL A 156 -5.89 4.17 -23.14
CA VAL A 156 -6.88 3.10 -23.40
C VAL A 156 -7.88 3.55 -24.45
N ASP A 157 -8.37 4.78 -24.31
CA ASP A 157 -9.36 5.34 -25.24
C ASP A 157 -8.75 5.60 -26.62
N SER A 158 -7.46 5.98 -26.71
CA SER A 158 -6.73 6.07 -27.98
C SER A 158 -6.66 4.73 -28.71
N ILE A 159 -6.32 3.65 -28.00
CA ILE A 159 -6.29 2.31 -28.60
C ILE A 159 -7.69 1.86 -29.06
N ARG A 160 -8.72 2.16 -28.27
CA ARG A 160 -10.11 1.89 -28.69
C ARG A 160 -10.51 2.69 -29.93
N ALA A 161 -10.15 3.96 -29.95
CA ALA A 161 -10.45 4.84 -31.08
C ALA A 161 -9.72 4.39 -32.37
N MET A 162 -8.46 3.93 -32.28
CA MET A 162 -7.74 3.29 -33.38
C MET A 162 -8.47 2.04 -33.90
N ARG A 163 -8.84 1.15 -32.99
CA ARG A 163 -9.61 -0.05 -33.32
C ARG A 163 -10.91 0.27 -34.05
N ASP A 164 -11.59 1.33 -33.60
CA ASP A 164 -12.91 1.72 -34.10
C ASP A 164 -12.82 2.68 -35.32
N GLY A 165 -11.60 2.94 -35.85
CA GLY A 165 -11.37 3.78 -37.02
C GLY A 165 -11.68 5.26 -36.81
N LYS A 166 -11.57 5.76 -35.55
CA LYS A 166 -11.82 7.16 -35.21
C LYS A 166 -10.55 8.03 -35.25
N ILE A 167 -9.40 7.39 -35.18
CA ILE A 167 -8.06 7.92 -35.39
C ILE A 167 -7.17 6.87 -36.06
#